data_4167a54a953ca04da5a2ca113309bcae
#
_entry.id   4167a54a953ca04da5a2ca113309bcae
#
_cell.length_a   1.000
_cell.length_b   1.000
_cell.length_c   1.000
_cell.angle_alpha   90.00
_cell.angle_beta   90.00
_cell.angle_gamma   90.00
#
_symmetry.space_group_name_H-M   'P 1'
#
loop_
_entity.id
_entity.type
_entity.pdbx_description
1 polymer ?
#
loop_
_entity_poly.entity_id
_entity_poly.type
_entity_poly.pdbx_seq_one_letter_code
_entity_poly.pdbx_strand_id
1 'polypeptide(L)'
;DGLSELAPGQTAFAQIRLDVPLPISRRDRFIVRSFSPVRVIGGGTVLNSIPHHRTNLRDADRSLLAALTESDDLAICHAIIDSYDIPISEKEISRIANLPVERIAKLLGSEAKSAKRPEYTSLGANHELWAKRTTVQRHIMAMENILVAFHANEPAATGLAINALNQRYPRHLPDECFKALLEEAITTGKLILEKNEISHP
;
A
#
# COMPACT_ATOMS: atom_id res chain seq x y z
N ASP A 1 -2.59 -6.60 19.66
CA ASP A 1 -2.60 -6.97 21.08
C ASP A 1 -3.94 -7.59 21.34
N GLY A 2 -3.96 -8.91 21.62
CA GLY A 2 -5.18 -9.65 21.87
C GLY A 2 -5.82 -9.32 23.21
N LEU A 3 -6.19 -8.04 23.41
CA LEU A 3 -7.05 -7.67 24.52
C LEU A 3 -8.43 -8.26 24.25
N SER A 4 -8.83 -9.22 25.06
CA SER A 4 -10.17 -9.81 25.00
C SER A 4 -11.23 -8.90 25.63
N GLU A 5 -10.83 -7.91 26.43
CA GLU A 5 -11.71 -7.02 27.16
C GLU A 5 -11.06 -5.66 27.37
N LEU A 6 -11.86 -4.60 27.31
CA LEU A 6 -11.45 -3.22 27.56
C LEU A 6 -12.11 -2.74 28.85
N ALA A 7 -11.32 -2.40 29.87
CA ALA A 7 -11.83 -1.89 31.11
C ALA A 7 -12.36 -0.44 30.98
N PRO A 8 -13.29 0.00 31.86
CA PRO A 8 -13.78 1.36 31.86
C PRO A 8 -12.66 2.40 31.90
N GLY A 9 -12.72 3.41 31.03
CA GLY A 9 -11.72 4.46 30.91
C GLY A 9 -10.48 4.11 30.08
N GLN A 10 -10.34 2.87 29.62
CA GLN A 10 -9.26 2.49 28.73
C GLN A 10 -9.58 2.79 27.27
N THR A 11 -8.53 2.99 26.47
CA THR A 11 -8.59 3.21 25.02
C THR A 11 -7.68 2.22 24.32
N ALA A 12 -8.16 1.65 23.22
CA ALA A 12 -7.38 0.75 22.38
C ALA A 12 -7.77 0.90 20.91
N PHE A 13 -6.89 0.46 20.00
CA PHE A 13 -7.26 0.26 18.60
C PHE A 13 -8.10 -1.02 18.48
N ALA A 14 -9.24 -0.89 17.81
CA ALA A 14 -10.14 -2.00 17.56
C ALA A 14 -10.65 -2.00 16.13
N GLN A 15 -10.82 -3.18 15.54
CA GLN A 15 -11.52 -3.34 14.28
C GLN A 15 -12.97 -3.73 14.58
N ILE A 16 -13.91 -2.87 14.18
CA ILE A 16 -15.35 -3.12 14.35
C ILE A 16 -15.90 -3.61 13.02
N ARG A 17 -16.49 -4.80 13.04
CA ARG A 17 -17.24 -5.33 11.90
C ARG A 17 -18.71 -4.95 12.05
N LEU A 18 -19.25 -4.34 11.00
CA LEU A 18 -20.66 -3.96 10.93
C LEU A 18 -21.46 -5.02 10.17
N ASP A 19 -22.67 -5.31 10.63
CA ASP A 19 -23.59 -6.22 9.92
C ASP A 19 -24.16 -5.55 8.66
N VAL A 20 -24.29 -4.23 8.68
CA VAL A 20 -24.78 -3.42 7.55
C VAL A 20 -23.75 -2.35 7.20
N PRO A 21 -23.41 -2.18 5.90
CA PRO A 21 -22.52 -1.12 5.49
C PRO A 21 -23.05 0.27 5.87
N LEU A 22 -22.15 1.11 6.41
CA LEU A 22 -22.45 2.51 6.73
C LEU A 22 -21.49 3.43 5.98
N PRO A 23 -21.95 4.59 5.48
CA PRO A 23 -21.10 5.62 4.91
C PRO A 23 -20.34 6.32 6.04
N ILE A 24 -19.16 5.85 6.35
CA ILE A 24 -18.29 6.40 7.40
C ILE A 24 -16.96 6.83 6.82
N SER A 25 -16.38 7.88 7.38
CA SER A 25 -15.08 8.43 6.99
C SER A 25 -14.13 8.53 8.18
N ARG A 26 -12.84 8.66 7.90
CA ARG A 26 -11.85 8.97 8.94
C ARG A 26 -12.26 10.25 9.70
N ARG A 27 -12.10 10.26 11.02
CA ARG A 27 -12.48 11.29 11.99
C ARG A 27 -13.96 11.32 12.35
N ASP A 28 -14.80 10.47 11.78
CA ASP A 28 -16.17 10.33 12.28
C ASP A 28 -16.15 9.78 13.70
N ARG A 29 -17.05 10.30 14.54
CA ARG A 29 -17.23 9.85 15.91
C ARG A 29 -18.39 8.88 16.00
N PHE A 30 -18.25 7.85 16.82
CA PHE A 30 -19.30 6.87 17.06
C PHE A 30 -19.50 6.61 18.56
N ILE A 31 -20.68 6.13 18.88
CA ILE A 31 -21.06 5.70 20.24
C ILE A 31 -21.48 4.23 20.18
N VAL A 32 -21.02 3.45 21.13
CA VAL A 32 -21.42 2.06 21.31
C VAL A 32 -22.42 1.99 22.46
N ARG A 33 -23.54 1.30 22.21
CA ARG A 33 -24.59 1.07 23.22
C ARG A 33 -24.85 -0.41 23.38
N SER A 34 -25.17 -0.84 24.62
CA SER A 34 -25.72 -2.17 24.86
C SER A 34 -27.14 -2.25 24.31
N PHE A 35 -27.54 -3.46 23.88
CA PHE A 35 -28.89 -3.68 23.34
C PHE A 35 -29.94 -3.69 24.48
N SER A 36 -29.69 -4.40 25.57
CA SER A 36 -30.59 -4.52 26.71
C SER A 36 -29.82 -4.71 28.02
N PRO A 37 -29.98 -3.84 29.01
CA PRO A 37 -30.65 -2.53 28.95
C PRO A 37 -29.86 -1.55 28.06
N VAL A 38 -30.56 -0.64 27.40
CA VAL A 38 -29.94 0.37 26.55
C VAL A 38 -29.14 1.35 27.38
N ARG A 39 -27.82 1.29 27.29
CA ARG A 39 -26.90 2.23 27.94
C ARG A 39 -25.68 2.46 27.07
N VAL A 40 -25.06 3.62 27.17
CA VAL A 40 -23.78 3.90 26.52
C VAL A 40 -22.69 3.11 27.24
N ILE A 41 -21.92 2.32 26.50
CA ILE A 41 -20.80 1.54 27.02
C ILE A 41 -19.46 2.06 26.55
N GLY A 42 -19.43 2.90 25.51
CA GLY A 42 -18.20 3.47 24.98
C GLY A 42 -18.46 4.26 23.71
N GLY A 43 -17.38 4.60 23.04
CA GLY A 43 -17.37 5.28 21.75
C GLY A 43 -15.95 5.47 21.26
N GLY A 44 -15.81 6.10 20.11
CA GLY A 44 -14.49 6.32 19.55
C GLY A 44 -14.51 7.20 18.32
N THR A 45 -13.35 7.23 17.65
CA THR A 45 -13.16 7.93 16.39
C THR A 45 -12.72 6.93 15.33
N VAL A 46 -13.28 7.02 14.14
CA VAL A 46 -12.90 6.19 13.00
C VAL A 46 -11.53 6.65 12.51
N LEU A 47 -10.55 5.76 12.48
CA LEU A 47 -9.22 6.02 11.93
C LEU A 47 -9.13 5.58 10.47
N ASN A 48 -9.65 4.40 10.14
CA ASN A 48 -9.71 3.87 8.79
C ASN A 48 -11.09 3.25 8.57
N SER A 49 -11.82 3.72 7.56
CA SER A 49 -13.16 3.24 7.24
C SER A 49 -13.16 1.92 6.47
N ILE A 50 -12.03 1.54 5.86
CA ILE A 50 -11.89 0.34 5.01
C ILE A 50 -10.57 -0.38 5.35
N PRO A 51 -10.41 -0.84 6.59
CA PRO A 51 -9.21 -1.56 6.97
C PRO A 51 -9.18 -2.94 6.32
N HIS A 52 -7.99 -3.39 5.94
CA HIS A 52 -7.83 -4.80 5.58
C HIS A 52 -8.16 -5.68 6.79
N HIS A 53 -8.96 -6.73 6.57
CA HIS A 53 -9.22 -7.70 7.61
C HIS A 53 -7.93 -8.43 7.98
N ARG A 54 -7.50 -8.30 9.24
CA ARG A 54 -6.30 -8.96 9.77
C ARG A 54 -6.58 -9.54 11.13
N THR A 55 -6.16 -10.77 11.34
CA THR A 55 -6.22 -11.43 12.65
C THR A 55 -5.15 -10.89 13.61
N ASN A 56 -3.98 -10.53 13.05
CA ASN A 56 -2.86 -9.95 13.80
C ASN A 56 -2.39 -8.66 13.13
N LEU A 57 -2.19 -7.61 13.93
CA LEU A 57 -1.62 -6.35 13.46
C LEU A 57 -0.11 -6.50 13.29
N ARG A 58 0.39 -6.18 12.09
CA ARG A 58 1.82 -6.01 11.83
C ARG A 58 2.29 -4.66 12.40
N ASP A 59 3.60 -4.48 12.55
CA ASP A 59 4.16 -3.19 13.01
C ASP A 59 3.80 -2.04 12.06
N ALA A 60 3.78 -2.27 10.74
CA ALA A 60 3.32 -1.28 9.75
C ALA A 60 1.84 -0.89 9.96
N ASP A 61 0.97 -1.84 10.32
CA ASP A 61 -0.44 -1.53 10.61
C ASP A 61 -0.58 -0.69 11.90
N ARG A 62 0.27 -0.95 12.91
CA ARG A 62 0.32 -0.15 14.15
C ARG A 62 0.81 1.27 13.89
N SER A 63 1.88 1.39 13.09
CA SER A 63 2.43 2.68 12.67
C SER A 63 1.42 3.49 11.87
N LEU A 64 0.68 2.85 10.95
CA LEU A 64 -0.42 3.47 10.23
C LEU A 64 -1.50 3.99 11.17
N LEU A 65 -1.98 3.15 12.11
CA LEU A 65 -3.00 3.57 13.07
C LEU A 65 -2.54 4.74 13.94
N ALA A 66 -1.28 4.73 14.39
CA ALA A 66 -0.68 5.84 15.12
C ALA A 66 -0.65 7.13 14.27
N ALA A 67 -0.16 7.05 13.03
CA ALA A 67 -0.12 8.20 12.11
C ALA A 67 -1.53 8.76 11.82
N LEU A 68 -2.53 7.90 11.68
CA LEU A 68 -3.92 8.32 11.45
C LEU A 68 -4.54 9.07 12.65
N THR A 69 -3.95 9.00 13.85
CA THR A 69 -4.36 9.82 14.99
C THR A 69 -3.80 11.24 14.92
N GLU A 70 -2.70 11.43 14.18
CA GLU A 70 -2.00 12.71 14.05
C GLU A 70 -2.68 13.65 13.03
N SER A 71 -2.14 14.87 12.95
CA SER A 71 -2.65 15.93 12.05
C SER A 71 -1.73 16.17 10.85
N ASP A 72 -0.56 15.53 10.78
CA ASP A 72 0.38 15.69 9.68
C ASP A 72 -0.05 14.84 8.48
N ASP A 73 -0.60 15.50 7.48
CA ASP A 73 -1.10 14.86 6.26
C ASP A 73 0.00 14.12 5.49
N LEU A 74 1.26 14.62 5.49
CA LEU A 74 2.37 13.97 4.80
C LEU A 74 2.81 12.69 5.52
N ALA A 75 2.95 12.76 6.85
CA ALA A 75 3.26 11.58 7.66
C ALA A 75 2.18 10.49 7.53
N ILE A 76 0.91 10.89 7.39
CA ILE A 76 -0.20 9.97 7.12
C ILE A 76 -0.03 9.30 5.76
N CYS A 77 0.30 10.07 4.69
CA CYS A 77 0.55 9.50 3.36
C CYS A 77 1.69 8.48 3.40
N HIS A 78 2.79 8.79 4.06
CA HIS A 78 3.93 7.87 4.22
C HIS A 78 3.53 6.59 4.96
N ALA A 79 2.84 6.70 6.08
CA ALA A 79 2.40 5.55 6.85
C ALA A 79 1.42 4.66 6.07
N ILE A 80 0.56 5.26 5.23
CA ILE A 80 -0.30 4.51 4.32
C ILE A 80 0.55 3.74 3.30
N ILE A 81 1.49 4.40 2.61
CA ILE A 81 2.36 3.76 1.62
C ILE A 81 3.18 2.63 2.27
N ASP A 82 3.74 2.84 3.47
CA ASP A 82 4.51 1.85 4.20
C ASP A 82 3.70 0.62 4.65
N SER A 83 2.38 0.77 4.80
CA SER A 83 1.50 -0.34 5.15
C SER A 83 1.23 -1.30 3.99
N TYR A 84 1.60 -0.92 2.76
CA TYR A 84 1.44 -1.70 1.55
C TYR A 84 2.77 -2.29 1.08
N ASP A 85 2.73 -3.56 0.67
CA ASP A 85 3.87 -4.25 0.08
C ASP A 85 3.96 -4.08 -1.45
N ILE A 86 3.05 -3.31 -2.04
CA ILE A 86 2.92 -3.04 -3.48
C ILE A 86 2.69 -1.54 -3.70
N PRO A 87 2.92 -1.00 -4.91
CA PRO A 87 2.53 0.36 -5.23
C PRO A 87 1.04 0.61 -4.97
N ILE A 88 0.70 1.78 -4.44
CA ILE A 88 -0.66 2.18 -4.10
C ILE A 88 -1.04 3.45 -4.86
N SER A 89 -2.28 3.54 -5.34
CA SER A 89 -2.75 4.71 -6.08
C SER A 89 -3.04 5.91 -5.17
N GLU A 90 -2.90 7.13 -5.73
CA GLU A 90 -3.29 8.37 -5.05
C GLU A 90 -4.77 8.35 -4.61
N LYS A 91 -5.63 7.71 -5.39
CA LYS A 91 -7.05 7.53 -5.05
C LYS A 91 -7.23 6.68 -3.79
N GLU A 92 -6.46 5.61 -3.67
CA GLU A 92 -6.53 4.75 -2.49
C GLU A 92 -5.95 5.45 -1.26
N ILE A 93 -4.82 6.17 -1.41
CA ILE A 93 -4.26 7.01 -0.34
C ILE A 93 -5.28 8.06 0.09
N SER A 94 -5.92 8.76 -0.86
CA SER A 94 -6.97 9.75 -0.62
C SER A 94 -8.12 9.18 0.20
N ARG A 95 -8.58 7.97 -0.15
CA ARG A 95 -9.67 7.29 0.53
C ARG A 95 -9.35 6.94 1.99
N ILE A 96 -8.13 6.45 2.26
CA ILE A 96 -7.69 6.07 3.61
C ILE A 96 -7.40 7.31 4.46
N ALA A 97 -6.69 8.29 3.88
CA ALA A 97 -6.34 9.54 4.55
C ALA A 97 -7.55 10.47 4.77
N ASN A 98 -8.64 10.28 4.00
CA ASN A 98 -9.78 11.21 3.91
C ASN A 98 -9.31 12.62 3.51
N LEU A 99 -8.51 12.70 2.45
CA LEU A 99 -7.98 13.94 1.88
C LEU A 99 -8.26 13.97 0.38
N PRO A 100 -8.45 15.16 -0.24
CA PRO A 100 -8.59 15.29 -1.68
C PRO A 100 -7.38 14.71 -2.44
N VAL A 101 -7.60 14.08 -3.59
CA VAL A 101 -6.53 13.47 -4.42
C VAL A 101 -5.50 14.51 -4.83
N GLU A 102 -5.94 15.72 -5.20
CA GLU A 102 -5.07 16.82 -5.60
C GLU A 102 -4.13 17.26 -4.47
N ARG A 103 -4.58 17.14 -3.22
CA ARG A 103 -3.75 17.43 -2.04
C ARG A 103 -2.68 16.35 -1.86
N ILE A 104 -3.04 15.06 -2.04
CA ILE A 104 -2.09 13.94 -1.99
C ILE A 104 -1.01 14.12 -3.06
N ALA A 105 -1.41 14.34 -4.33
CA ALA A 105 -0.49 14.58 -5.44
C ALA A 105 0.48 15.74 -5.17
N LYS A 106 -0.04 16.84 -4.60
CA LYS A 106 0.77 18.00 -4.25
C LYS A 106 1.77 17.71 -3.12
N LEU A 107 1.33 17.04 -2.05
CA LEU A 107 2.19 16.71 -0.91
C LEU A 107 3.34 15.80 -1.32
N LEU A 108 3.02 14.65 -1.90
CA LEU A 108 4.01 13.65 -2.31
C LEU A 108 4.89 14.14 -3.46
N GLY A 109 4.30 14.83 -4.45
CA GLY A 109 5.05 15.40 -5.57
C GLY A 109 6.02 16.52 -5.16
N SER A 110 5.67 17.34 -4.16
CA SER A 110 6.56 18.39 -3.64
C SER A 110 7.74 17.78 -2.90
N GLU A 111 7.51 16.74 -2.10
CA GLU A 111 8.57 16.05 -1.39
C GLU A 111 9.53 15.32 -2.35
N ALA A 112 8.99 14.59 -3.32
CA ALA A 112 9.79 13.88 -4.32
C ALA A 112 10.72 14.80 -5.11
N LYS A 113 10.31 16.05 -5.36
CA LYS A 113 11.13 17.07 -6.05
C LYS A 113 12.17 17.72 -5.15
N SER A 114 11.92 17.84 -3.86
CA SER A 114 12.81 18.54 -2.91
C SER A 114 13.95 17.67 -2.42
N ALA A 115 13.80 16.37 -2.38
CA ALA A 115 14.79 15.44 -1.86
C ALA A 115 15.76 14.97 -2.96
N LYS A 116 17.08 15.01 -2.69
CA LYS A 116 18.09 14.45 -3.63
C LYS A 116 17.89 12.94 -3.89
N ARG A 117 17.41 12.21 -2.91
CA ARG A 117 17.05 10.78 -3.01
C ARG A 117 15.77 10.57 -2.19
N PRO A 118 14.61 10.78 -2.78
CA PRO A 118 13.35 10.61 -2.05
C PRO A 118 13.19 9.17 -1.62
N GLU A 119 12.67 8.96 -0.42
CA GLU A 119 12.37 7.63 0.13
C GLU A 119 11.18 7.01 -0.62
N TYR A 120 10.25 7.84 -1.06
CA TYR A 120 9.06 7.47 -1.81
C TYR A 120 9.20 7.90 -3.28
N THR A 121 8.65 7.12 -4.18
CA THR A 121 8.71 7.37 -5.62
C THR A 121 7.36 7.13 -6.27
N SER A 122 7.07 7.94 -7.28
CA SER A 122 5.89 7.73 -8.14
C SER A 122 6.25 6.80 -9.29
N LEU A 123 5.29 5.99 -9.72
CA LEU A 123 5.42 5.00 -10.78
C LEU A 123 4.24 5.09 -11.76
N GLY A 124 4.41 4.48 -12.93
CA GLY A 124 3.41 4.46 -14.00
C GLY A 124 3.44 5.71 -14.88
N ALA A 125 2.82 5.63 -16.05
CA ALA A 125 2.85 6.68 -17.08
C ALA A 125 2.35 8.06 -16.58
N ASN A 126 1.37 8.06 -15.67
CA ASN A 126 0.80 9.29 -15.08
C ASN A 126 1.37 9.62 -13.71
N HIS A 127 2.34 8.84 -13.20
CA HIS A 127 2.89 9.00 -11.85
C HIS A 127 1.86 8.93 -10.71
N GLU A 128 0.77 8.20 -10.91
CA GLU A 128 -0.34 8.10 -9.95
C GLU A 128 -0.17 6.99 -8.91
N LEU A 129 0.82 6.10 -9.08
CA LEU A 129 1.14 5.03 -8.14
C LEU A 129 2.34 5.44 -7.29
N TRP A 130 2.24 5.24 -5.99
CA TRP A 130 3.29 5.57 -5.04
C TRP A 130 3.77 4.34 -4.30
N ALA A 131 5.07 4.26 -4.08
CA ALA A 131 5.67 3.20 -3.31
C ALA A 131 6.95 3.67 -2.61
N LYS A 132 7.32 2.97 -1.54
CA LYS A 132 8.64 3.12 -0.94
C LYS A 132 9.69 2.57 -1.91
N ARG A 133 10.78 3.29 -2.10
CA ARG A 133 11.85 2.89 -3.03
C ARG A 133 12.40 1.49 -2.75
N THR A 134 12.52 1.12 -1.50
CA THR A 134 12.95 -0.24 -1.10
C THR A 134 11.95 -1.31 -1.52
N THR A 135 10.66 -1.01 -1.50
CA THR A 135 9.59 -1.89 -2.01
C THR A 135 9.73 -2.08 -3.52
N VAL A 136 9.93 -1.00 -4.28
CA VAL A 136 10.16 -1.05 -5.73
C VAL A 136 11.39 -1.91 -6.05
N GLN A 137 12.51 -1.65 -5.38
CA GLN A 137 13.74 -2.43 -5.57
C GLN A 137 13.56 -3.92 -5.30
N ARG A 138 12.82 -4.28 -4.24
CA ARG A 138 12.51 -5.67 -3.92
C ARG A 138 11.71 -6.35 -5.01
N HIS A 139 10.72 -5.67 -5.60
CA HIS A 139 9.92 -6.21 -6.71
C HIS A 139 10.75 -6.37 -7.98
N ILE A 140 11.58 -5.39 -8.32
CA ILE A 140 12.48 -5.46 -9.48
C ILE A 140 13.45 -6.63 -9.31
N MET A 141 14.09 -6.76 -8.15
CA MET A 141 14.99 -7.88 -7.86
C MET A 141 14.29 -9.25 -7.97
N ALA A 142 13.02 -9.34 -7.58
CA ALA A 142 12.24 -10.56 -7.75
C ALA A 142 12.02 -10.90 -9.23
N MET A 143 11.78 -9.90 -10.08
CA MET A 143 11.66 -10.06 -11.54
C MET A 143 13.02 -10.48 -12.16
N GLU A 144 14.12 -9.83 -11.77
CA GLU A 144 15.48 -10.20 -12.18
C GLU A 144 15.78 -11.67 -11.85
N ASN A 145 15.48 -12.12 -10.64
CA ASN A 145 15.72 -13.51 -10.20
C ASN A 145 14.92 -14.53 -11.03
N ILE A 146 13.69 -14.22 -11.42
CA ILE A 146 12.89 -15.08 -12.29
C ILE A 146 13.56 -15.22 -13.65
N LEU A 147 14.06 -14.13 -14.22
CA LEU A 147 14.73 -14.13 -15.53
C LEU A 147 16.07 -14.87 -15.48
N VAL A 148 16.87 -14.66 -14.44
CA VAL A 148 18.12 -15.40 -14.22
C VAL A 148 17.86 -16.90 -14.14
N ALA A 149 16.85 -17.31 -13.36
CA ALA A 149 16.48 -18.72 -13.27
C ALA A 149 15.95 -19.29 -14.61
N PHE A 150 15.22 -18.48 -15.38
CA PHE A 150 14.73 -18.86 -16.71
C PHE A 150 15.90 -19.10 -17.67
N HIS A 151 16.84 -18.16 -17.80
CA HIS A 151 17.99 -18.30 -18.70
C HIS A 151 18.95 -19.43 -18.28
N ALA A 152 19.05 -19.74 -16.98
CA ALA A 152 19.80 -20.89 -16.52
C ALA A 152 19.21 -22.23 -17.01
N ASN A 153 17.88 -22.31 -17.14
CA ASN A 153 17.18 -23.49 -17.63
C ASN A 153 17.05 -23.51 -19.17
N GLU A 154 16.98 -22.36 -19.81
CA GLU A 154 16.78 -22.18 -21.23
C GLU A 154 17.82 -21.20 -21.83
N PRO A 155 19.12 -21.60 -21.92
CA PRO A 155 20.20 -20.70 -22.31
C PRO A 155 20.10 -20.17 -23.76
N ALA A 156 19.34 -20.84 -24.64
CA ALA A 156 19.14 -20.44 -26.02
C ALA A 156 17.98 -19.43 -26.20
N ALA A 157 17.19 -19.19 -25.13
CA ALA A 157 16.09 -18.24 -25.20
C ALA A 157 16.60 -16.78 -25.16
N THR A 158 16.02 -15.92 -25.98
CA THR A 158 16.36 -14.47 -26.05
C THR A 158 15.75 -13.69 -24.89
N GLY A 159 14.62 -14.14 -24.37
CA GLY A 159 13.90 -13.49 -23.26
C GLY A 159 12.66 -14.27 -22.87
N LEU A 160 11.95 -13.74 -21.90
CA LEU A 160 10.69 -14.27 -21.40
C LEU A 160 9.54 -13.31 -21.77
N ALA A 161 8.45 -13.84 -22.30
CA ALA A 161 7.27 -13.03 -22.60
C ALA A 161 6.71 -12.37 -21.33
N ILE A 162 6.25 -11.12 -21.41
CA ILE A 162 5.75 -10.31 -20.26
C ILE A 162 4.68 -11.08 -19.48
N ASN A 163 3.73 -11.71 -20.16
CA ASN A 163 2.68 -12.49 -19.50
C ASN A 163 3.24 -13.71 -18.74
N ALA A 164 4.28 -14.35 -19.28
CA ALA A 164 4.93 -15.49 -18.63
C ALA A 164 5.74 -15.05 -17.39
N LEU A 165 6.34 -13.86 -17.43
CA LEU A 165 6.97 -13.24 -16.26
C LEU A 165 5.94 -12.97 -15.16
N ASN A 166 4.79 -12.38 -15.51
CA ASN A 166 3.71 -12.10 -14.55
C ASN A 166 3.16 -13.38 -13.92
N GLN A 167 2.96 -14.45 -14.71
CA GLN A 167 2.49 -15.75 -14.19
C GLN A 167 3.49 -16.43 -13.26
N ARG A 168 4.79 -16.26 -13.46
CA ARG A 168 5.87 -16.80 -12.61
C ARG A 168 6.14 -15.95 -11.38
N TYR A 169 5.58 -14.74 -11.32
CA TYR A 169 5.75 -13.87 -10.17
C TYR A 169 5.09 -14.48 -8.93
N PRO A 170 5.80 -14.59 -7.79
CA PRO A 170 5.35 -15.40 -6.64
C PRO A 170 4.12 -14.85 -5.93
N ARG A 171 3.71 -13.62 -6.25
CA ARG A 171 2.55 -12.95 -5.67
C ARG A 171 1.74 -12.29 -6.78
N HIS A 172 0.44 -12.55 -6.81
CA HIS A 172 -0.42 -11.87 -7.75
C HIS A 172 -0.40 -10.35 -7.49
N LEU A 173 0.11 -9.57 -8.44
CA LEU A 173 0.07 -8.12 -8.44
C LEU A 173 -1.11 -7.65 -9.30
N PRO A 174 -1.78 -6.54 -8.92
CA PRO A 174 -2.67 -5.85 -9.85
C PRO A 174 -1.92 -5.50 -11.16
N ASP A 175 -2.57 -5.62 -12.29
CA ASP A 175 -1.94 -5.41 -13.61
C ASP A 175 -1.28 -4.03 -13.74
N GLU A 176 -1.91 -2.99 -13.18
CA GLU A 176 -1.34 -1.64 -13.17
C GLU A 176 -0.04 -1.55 -12.36
N CYS A 177 0.02 -2.23 -11.21
CA CYS A 177 1.23 -2.26 -10.37
C CYS A 177 2.35 -3.05 -11.05
N PHE A 178 2.02 -4.20 -11.67
CA PHE A 178 3.01 -5.01 -12.39
C PHE A 178 3.60 -4.23 -13.56
N LYS A 179 2.76 -3.58 -14.39
CA LYS A 179 3.20 -2.75 -15.51
C LYS A 179 4.09 -1.60 -15.06
N ALA A 180 3.68 -0.86 -14.02
CA ALA A 180 4.45 0.26 -13.51
C ALA A 180 5.82 -0.15 -12.94
N LEU A 181 5.90 -1.28 -12.25
CA LEU A 181 7.17 -1.84 -11.76
C LEU A 181 8.07 -2.33 -12.90
N LEU A 182 7.48 -2.92 -13.94
CA LEU A 182 8.21 -3.37 -15.11
C LEU A 182 8.77 -2.18 -15.90
N GLU A 183 7.98 -1.12 -16.13
CA GLU A 183 8.42 0.12 -16.74
C GLU A 183 9.58 0.76 -15.98
N GLU A 184 9.52 0.80 -14.65
CA GLU A 184 10.59 1.32 -13.80
C GLU A 184 11.87 0.45 -13.93
N ALA A 185 11.72 -0.88 -13.98
CA ALA A 185 12.85 -1.78 -14.15
C ALA A 185 13.55 -1.59 -15.51
N ILE A 186 12.78 -1.35 -16.57
CA ILE A 186 13.30 -1.06 -17.91
C ILE A 186 13.98 0.32 -17.93
N THR A 187 13.33 1.34 -17.38
CA THR A 187 13.84 2.72 -17.34
C THR A 187 15.14 2.82 -16.57
N THR A 188 15.28 2.05 -15.50
CA THR A 188 16.50 1.99 -14.68
C THR A 188 17.58 1.05 -15.23
N GLY A 189 17.35 0.43 -16.40
CA GLY A 189 18.29 -0.46 -17.06
C GLY A 189 18.50 -1.80 -16.34
N LYS A 190 17.58 -2.17 -15.46
CA LYS A 190 17.61 -3.45 -14.76
C LYS A 190 17.04 -4.59 -15.58
N LEU A 191 16.13 -4.29 -16.48
CA LEU A 191 15.56 -5.22 -17.43
C LEU A 191 15.59 -4.62 -18.83
N ILE A 192 15.68 -5.48 -19.85
CA ILE A 192 15.65 -5.08 -21.26
C ILE A 192 14.37 -5.61 -21.89
N LEU A 193 13.67 -4.77 -22.64
CA LEU A 193 12.50 -5.15 -23.40
C LEU A 193 12.85 -5.15 -24.91
N GLU A 194 12.82 -6.32 -25.55
CA GLU A 194 12.99 -6.49 -26.97
C GLU A 194 11.87 -7.35 -27.55
N LYS A 195 11.22 -6.88 -28.63
CA LYS A 195 10.15 -7.63 -29.35
C LYS A 195 9.10 -8.28 -28.45
N ASN A 196 8.71 -7.60 -27.35
CA ASN A 196 7.76 -8.09 -26.34
C ASN A 196 8.28 -9.22 -25.42
N GLU A 197 9.59 -9.41 -25.39
CA GLU A 197 10.27 -10.30 -24.46
C GLU A 197 11.13 -9.49 -23.48
N ILE A 198 11.21 -9.93 -22.25
CA ILE A 198 12.01 -9.33 -21.18
C ILE A 198 13.21 -10.20 -20.93
N SER A 199 14.38 -9.56 -20.89
CA SER A 199 15.65 -10.21 -20.54
C SER A 199 16.38 -9.44 -19.44
N HIS A 200 17.33 -10.13 -18.82
CA HIS A 200 18.32 -9.51 -17.94
C HIS A 200 19.46 -8.94 -18.80
N PRO A 201 20.02 -7.75 -18.47
CA PRO A 201 21.16 -7.16 -19.17
C PRO A 201 22.38 -8.05 -19.25
#